data_d6257f87bb14f1de023159de3d76bcdc
#
_entry.id   d6257f87bb14f1de023159de3d76bcdc
#
_cell.length_a   1.000
_cell.length_b   1.000
_cell.length_c   1.000
_cell.angle_alpha   90.00
_cell.angle_beta   90.00
_cell.angle_gamma   90.00
#
_symmetry.space_group_name_H-M   'P 1'
#
loop_
_entity.id
_entity.type
_entity.pdbx_description
1 polymer ?
#
loop_
_entity_poly.entity_id
_entity_poly.type
_entity_poly.pdbx_seq_one_letter_code
_entity_poly.pdbx_strand_id
1 'polypeptide(L)'
;MVAHFTIINKDPITRARVGRLVTAHGVVETPAFMPVGTQGTVKAMLPRDLKELGCQIVLANTYHLYLRPGAELIRELGGLHRFMGWDGPILTDSGGYQVFSLASMRKISENGACFQSHLDGSTHLLTPEKTVEIQEALGSDIAMMLDECIAHDATRDYAQTSTERTLRWAERCLSAKKRKDQLMFGIIQGGMYKDLRQQCVEAMASMGFDGFAVGGLGVGEGAELLHSVGSFTVGLLPDGQPHYLMGVGRPEDILKAVGAGFDMFDCVIPTRNARNGTLFTFQGKLSIKRAEFARDPRPVDETCGCYCCGNFSRAYLRHLYMAGEILASQLNSLHNLYFYHRLMERCREAIQEGRFDAWALKALCEATDKEER
;
A
#
# COMPACT_ATOMS: atom_id res chain seq x y z
N MET A 1 -25.17 -12.64 1.08
CA MET A 1 -24.25 -11.50 1.06
C MET A 1 -23.82 -11.26 -0.37
N VAL A 2 -23.82 -10.03 -0.84
CA VAL A 2 -23.26 -9.70 -2.16
C VAL A 2 -21.75 -9.84 -2.04
N ALA A 3 -21.12 -10.64 -2.90
CA ALA A 3 -19.66 -10.75 -2.91
C ALA A 3 -19.07 -9.41 -3.35
N HIS A 4 -18.28 -8.77 -2.49
CA HIS A 4 -17.59 -7.51 -2.80
C HIS A 4 -16.39 -7.71 -3.74
N PHE A 5 -15.86 -8.93 -3.82
CA PHE A 5 -14.73 -9.27 -4.69
C PHE A 5 -15.10 -10.41 -5.64
N THR A 6 -14.73 -10.25 -6.90
CA THR A 6 -14.95 -11.25 -7.95
C THR A 6 -13.66 -11.46 -8.74
N ILE A 7 -13.20 -12.70 -8.84
CA ILE A 7 -12.08 -13.06 -9.71
C ILE A 7 -12.61 -13.14 -11.15
N ILE A 8 -11.97 -12.41 -12.07
CA ILE A 8 -12.34 -12.33 -13.49
C ILE A 8 -11.50 -13.31 -14.31
N ASN A 9 -10.18 -13.37 -14.03
CA ASN A 9 -9.25 -14.24 -14.72
C ASN A 9 -8.12 -14.71 -13.79
N LYS A 10 -7.56 -15.89 -14.09
CA LYS A 10 -6.37 -16.43 -13.40
C LYS A 10 -5.31 -16.79 -14.44
N ASP A 11 -4.05 -16.52 -14.11
CA ASP A 11 -2.93 -16.99 -14.92
C ASP A 11 -2.82 -18.53 -14.84
N PRO A 12 -2.55 -19.23 -15.94
CA PRO A 12 -2.53 -20.69 -15.95
C PRO A 12 -1.31 -21.32 -15.25
N ILE A 13 -0.24 -20.55 -15.04
CA ILE A 13 1.04 -21.05 -14.52
C ILE A 13 1.26 -20.61 -13.07
N THR A 14 0.94 -19.35 -12.78
CA THR A 14 1.17 -18.75 -11.46
C THR A 14 -0.14 -18.64 -10.67
N ARG A 15 -0.09 -18.02 -9.47
CA ARG A 15 -1.30 -17.65 -8.71
C ARG A 15 -1.81 -16.25 -9.05
N ALA A 16 -1.21 -15.57 -10.01
CA ALA A 16 -1.63 -14.25 -10.45
C ALA A 16 -3.08 -14.26 -10.93
N ARG A 17 -3.85 -13.26 -10.52
CA ARG A 17 -5.27 -13.17 -10.84
C ARG A 17 -5.70 -11.73 -11.12
N VAL A 18 -6.67 -11.56 -12.01
CA VAL A 18 -7.40 -10.31 -12.20
C VAL A 18 -8.70 -10.41 -11.43
N GLY A 19 -8.97 -9.42 -10.61
CA GLY A 19 -10.19 -9.34 -9.82
C GLY A 19 -10.84 -7.97 -9.90
N ARG A 20 -12.04 -7.88 -9.34
CA ARG A 20 -12.82 -6.66 -9.21
C ARG A 20 -13.34 -6.54 -7.79
N LEU A 21 -12.92 -5.48 -7.10
CA LEU A 21 -13.38 -5.13 -5.76
C LEU A 21 -14.37 -3.97 -5.85
N VAL A 22 -15.59 -4.18 -5.37
CA VAL A 22 -16.65 -3.16 -5.37
C VAL A 22 -16.70 -2.48 -4.00
N THR A 23 -16.61 -1.15 -4.00
CA THR A 23 -16.72 -0.31 -2.81
C THR A 23 -17.86 0.69 -2.96
N ALA A 24 -18.16 1.47 -1.92
CA ALA A 24 -19.20 2.50 -1.97
C ALA A 24 -18.87 3.64 -2.95
N HIS A 25 -17.58 3.94 -3.19
CA HIS A 25 -17.13 5.03 -4.07
C HIS A 25 -16.53 4.56 -5.38
N GLY A 26 -16.73 3.30 -5.76
CA GLY A 26 -16.29 2.81 -7.07
C GLY A 26 -15.73 1.40 -7.05
N VAL A 27 -15.20 1.00 -8.19
CA VAL A 27 -14.63 -0.33 -8.43
C VAL A 27 -13.12 -0.22 -8.53
N VAL A 28 -12.43 -1.19 -7.94
CA VAL A 28 -10.97 -1.35 -8.04
C VAL A 28 -10.68 -2.64 -8.83
N GLU A 29 -10.06 -2.49 -9.98
CA GLU A 29 -9.57 -3.61 -10.79
C GLU A 29 -8.19 -4.04 -10.27
N THR A 30 -8.06 -5.28 -9.86
CA THR A 30 -6.81 -5.81 -9.30
C THR A 30 -6.03 -6.65 -10.31
N PRO A 31 -4.69 -6.75 -10.21
CA PRO A 31 -3.81 -6.09 -9.24
C PRO A 31 -3.88 -4.57 -9.29
N ALA A 32 -3.81 -3.91 -8.12
CA ALA A 32 -3.89 -2.47 -7.97
C ALA A 32 -2.81 -1.93 -7.02
N PHE A 33 -2.27 -0.74 -7.35
CA PHE A 33 -1.35 0.00 -6.49
C PHE A 33 -2.06 1.21 -5.89
N MET A 34 -1.93 1.39 -4.58
CA MET A 34 -2.53 2.48 -3.81
C MET A 34 -1.47 3.53 -3.47
N PRO A 35 -1.49 4.72 -4.09
CA PRO A 35 -0.65 5.83 -3.65
C PRO A 35 -0.96 6.23 -2.22
N VAL A 36 0.09 6.49 -1.43
CA VAL A 36 -0.06 6.82 -0.01
C VAL A 36 -0.33 8.31 0.19
N GLY A 37 -1.52 8.61 0.65
CA GLY A 37 -2.01 9.94 1.05
C GLY A 37 -1.95 10.15 2.56
N THR A 38 -0.74 10.18 3.16
CA THR A 38 -0.48 10.13 4.61
C THR A 38 -1.35 11.06 5.45
N GLN A 39 -1.57 12.30 5.00
CA GLN A 39 -2.37 13.32 5.71
C GLN A 39 -3.54 13.81 4.85
N GLY A 40 -4.28 12.88 4.24
CA GLY A 40 -5.35 13.21 3.31
C GLY A 40 -4.86 13.81 2.00
N THR A 41 -3.59 13.58 1.63
CA THR A 41 -3.01 14.01 0.36
C THR A 41 -1.87 13.11 -0.07
N VAL A 42 -1.86 12.70 -1.33
CA VAL A 42 -0.70 12.10 -1.97
C VAL A 42 0.31 13.22 -2.23
N LYS A 43 1.52 13.09 -1.66
CA LYS A 43 2.49 14.19 -1.66
C LYS A 43 2.83 14.69 -3.07
N ALA A 44 2.74 16.01 -3.26
CA ALA A 44 2.99 16.72 -4.52
C ALA A 44 2.02 16.36 -5.67
N MET A 45 0.81 15.85 -5.35
CA MET A 45 -0.21 15.49 -6.35
C MET A 45 -1.55 16.16 -6.03
N LEU A 46 -2.22 16.65 -7.04
CA LEU A 46 -3.60 17.07 -6.95
C LEU A 46 -4.53 15.85 -7.18
N PRO A 47 -5.73 15.82 -6.59
CA PRO A 47 -6.70 14.74 -6.85
C PRO A 47 -7.04 14.55 -8.34
N ARG A 48 -7.14 15.64 -9.11
CA ARG A 48 -7.35 15.56 -10.56
C ARG A 48 -6.21 14.83 -11.29
N ASP A 49 -4.95 15.10 -10.89
CA ASP A 49 -3.79 14.47 -11.52
C ASP A 49 -3.80 12.96 -11.25
N LEU A 50 -4.20 12.55 -10.03
CA LEU A 50 -4.36 11.13 -9.70
C LEU A 50 -5.43 10.44 -10.56
N LYS A 51 -6.55 11.12 -10.83
CA LYS A 51 -7.61 10.62 -11.73
C LYS A 51 -7.10 10.48 -13.17
N GLU A 52 -6.40 11.49 -13.68
CA GLU A 52 -5.81 11.48 -15.03
C GLU A 52 -4.78 10.37 -15.20
N LEU A 53 -4.07 9.97 -14.12
CA LEU A 53 -3.15 8.82 -14.10
C LEU A 53 -3.86 7.46 -14.04
N GLY A 54 -5.18 7.41 -13.88
CA GLY A 54 -5.93 6.17 -13.72
C GLY A 54 -5.85 5.57 -12.32
N CYS A 55 -5.52 6.39 -11.30
CA CYS A 55 -5.54 5.94 -9.91
C CYS A 55 -6.97 5.58 -9.49
N GLN A 56 -7.18 4.33 -9.09
CA GLN A 56 -8.50 3.83 -8.73
C GLN A 56 -8.78 3.92 -7.23
N ILE A 57 -7.76 3.90 -6.39
CA ILE A 57 -7.86 3.88 -4.94
C ILE A 57 -6.63 4.56 -4.33
N VAL A 58 -6.81 5.27 -3.23
CA VAL A 58 -5.72 5.86 -2.44
C VAL A 58 -5.72 5.30 -1.02
N LEU A 59 -4.54 5.28 -0.39
CA LEU A 59 -4.41 4.93 1.02
C LEU A 59 -4.21 6.19 1.85
N ALA A 60 -4.90 6.30 2.99
CA ALA A 60 -4.68 7.35 3.98
C ALA A 60 -4.32 6.76 5.35
N ASN A 61 -3.49 7.47 6.12
CA ASN A 61 -3.00 6.92 7.38
C ASN A 61 -3.83 7.43 8.58
N THR A 62 -4.51 6.51 9.23
CA THR A 62 -5.35 6.75 10.41
C THR A 62 -4.61 7.47 11.53
N TYR A 63 -3.40 7.04 11.88
CA TYR A 63 -2.57 7.66 12.92
C TYR A 63 -2.38 9.17 12.69
N HIS A 64 -1.98 9.56 11.48
CA HIS A 64 -1.72 10.95 11.16
C HIS A 64 -2.98 11.80 11.16
N LEU A 65 -4.06 11.30 10.58
CA LEU A 65 -5.34 12.00 10.52
C LEU A 65 -6.04 12.09 11.87
N TYR A 66 -5.86 11.10 12.73
CA TYR A 66 -6.32 11.13 14.12
C TYR A 66 -5.63 12.22 14.92
N LEU A 67 -4.29 12.36 14.80
CA LEU A 67 -3.54 13.39 15.52
C LEU A 67 -3.77 14.78 14.94
N ARG A 68 -3.88 14.89 13.61
CA ARG A 68 -4.10 16.17 12.92
C ARG A 68 -4.75 15.98 11.55
N PRO A 69 -5.89 16.58 11.28
CA PRO A 69 -6.58 17.60 12.08
C PRO A 69 -7.50 17.03 13.16
N GLY A 70 -7.61 15.71 13.29
CA GLY A 70 -8.55 14.98 14.11
C GLY A 70 -9.69 14.38 13.29
N ALA A 71 -10.05 13.13 13.60
CA ALA A 71 -11.08 12.39 12.84
C ALA A 71 -12.46 13.03 12.96
N GLU A 72 -12.77 13.65 14.12
CA GLU A 72 -14.03 14.32 14.37
C GLU A 72 -14.25 15.52 13.46
N LEU A 73 -13.22 16.38 13.29
CA LEU A 73 -13.28 17.50 12.35
C LEU A 73 -13.53 17.02 10.92
N ILE A 74 -12.85 15.94 10.50
CA ILE A 74 -13.03 15.37 9.16
C ILE A 74 -14.47 14.86 8.99
N ARG A 75 -15.03 14.20 10.01
CA ARG A 75 -16.43 13.75 10.03
C ARG A 75 -17.41 14.92 9.86
N GLU A 76 -17.23 15.99 10.62
CA GLU A 76 -18.07 17.20 10.55
C GLU A 76 -18.03 17.86 9.17
N LEU A 77 -16.87 17.79 8.49
CA LEU A 77 -16.70 18.31 7.14
C LEU A 77 -17.15 17.36 6.01
N GLY A 78 -17.79 16.23 6.37
CA GLY A 78 -18.41 15.31 5.42
C GLY A 78 -17.53 14.13 5.01
N GLY A 79 -16.55 13.77 5.86
CA GLY A 79 -15.66 12.64 5.66
C GLY A 79 -14.45 12.95 4.78
N LEU A 80 -13.54 11.98 4.69
CA LEU A 80 -12.24 12.16 4.07
C LEU A 80 -12.34 12.42 2.56
N HIS A 81 -13.30 11.81 1.87
CA HIS A 81 -13.55 12.05 0.44
C HIS A 81 -13.79 13.53 0.16
N ARG A 82 -14.72 14.13 0.88
CA ARG A 82 -15.04 15.56 0.72
C ARG A 82 -13.90 16.45 1.19
N PHE A 83 -13.27 16.08 2.31
CA PHE A 83 -12.18 16.84 2.92
C PHE A 83 -10.97 16.98 1.99
N MET A 84 -10.59 15.91 1.27
CA MET A 84 -9.45 15.92 0.36
C MET A 84 -9.82 16.13 -1.13
N GLY A 85 -11.12 16.23 -1.47
CA GLY A 85 -11.57 16.38 -2.85
C GLY A 85 -11.33 15.14 -3.73
N TRP A 86 -11.37 13.95 -3.14
CA TRP A 86 -11.22 12.69 -3.83
C TRP A 86 -12.53 11.91 -3.79
N ASP A 87 -13.06 11.51 -4.94
CA ASP A 87 -14.36 10.81 -5.06
C ASP A 87 -14.24 9.30 -5.35
N GLY A 88 -13.04 8.79 -5.50
CA GLY A 88 -12.77 7.35 -5.66
C GLY A 88 -12.59 6.63 -4.32
N PRO A 89 -12.41 5.30 -4.34
CA PRO A 89 -12.16 4.49 -3.16
C PRO A 89 -11.01 4.98 -2.29
N ILE A 90 -11.17 4.86 -0.96
CA ILE A 90 -10.14 5.16 0.04
C ILE A 90 -9.99 3.95 0.97
N LEU A 91 -8.76 3.48 1.14
CA LEU A 91 -8.39 2.58 2.21
C LEU A 91 -7.72 3.37 3.33
N THR A 92 -8.12 3.15 4.59
CA THR A 92 -7.39 3.65 5.75
C THR A 92 -6.69 2.51 6.46
N ASP A 93 -5.41 2.71 6.81
CA ASP A 93 -4.68 1.75 7.65
C ASP A 93 -5.16 1.77 9.10
N SER A 94 -4.69 0.82 9.93
CA SER A 94 -5.05 0.76 11.34
C SER A 94 -4.38 1.82 12.22
N GLY A 95 -3.29 2.42 11.74
CA GLY A 95 -2.38 3.24 12.55
C GLY A 95 -1.36 2.44 13.38
N GLY A 96 -1.48 1.12 13.46
CA GLY A 96 -0.62 0.24 14.27
C GLY A 96 0.85 0.33 13.86
N TYR A 97 1.14 0.30 12.57
CA TYR A 97 2.51 0.43 12.06
C TYR A 97 3.15 1.77 12.43
N GLN A 98 2.42 2.90 12.35
CA GLN A 98 2.94 4.22 12.70
C GLN A 98 3.23 4.33 14.21
N VAL A 99 2.40 3.73 15.05
CA VAL A 99 2.69 3.58 16.49
C VAL A 99 3.96 2.75 16.68
N PHE A 100 4.15 1.69 15.88
CA PHE A 100 5.38 0.89 15.92
C PHE A 100 6.61 1.70 15.48
N SER A 101 6.54 2.47 14.40
CA SER A 101 7.70 3.07 13.73
C SER A 101 8.04 4.50 14.19
N LEU A 102 7.05 5.28 14.64
CA LEU A 102 7.21 6.72 14.92
C LEU A 102 7.13 7.08 16.41
N ALA A 103 6.49 6.26 17.23
CA ALA A 103 6.36 6.58 18.65
C ALA A 103 7.68 6.31 19.40
N SER A 104 8.28 7.35 19.95
CA SER A 104 9.50 7.27 20.78
C SER A 104 9.27 6.48 22.06
N MET A 105 8.07 6.55 22.62
CA MET A 105 7.60 5.76 23.75
C MET A 105 6.26 5.09 23.40
N ARG A 106 6.27 3.77 23.40
CA ARG A 106 5.05 2.97 23.19
C ARG A 106 4.97 1.85 24.22
N LYS A 107 3.75 1.54 24.63
CA LYS A 107 3.44 0.39 25.48
C LYS A 107 2.28 -0.37 24.88
N ILE A 108 2.53 -1.62 24.52
CA ILE A 108 1.50 -2.52 24.04
C ILE A 108 0.93 -3.31 25.21
N SER A 109 -0.37 -3.42 25.28
CA SER A 109 -1.11 -4.19 26.29
C SER A 109 -2.31 -4.86 25.62
N GLU A 110 -3.02 -5.70 26.36
CA GLU A 110 -4.25 -6.31 25.86
C GLU A 110 -5.32 -5.26 25.46
N ASN A 111 -5.33 -4.12 26.14
CA ASN A 111 -6.30 -3.05 25.86
C ASN A 111 -6.03 -2.33 24.53
N GLY A 112 -4.78 -2.27 24.09
CA GLY A 112 -4.37 -1.54 22.90
C GLY A 112 -2.94 -1.03 22.98
N ALA A 113 -2.60 -0.10 22.09
CA ALA A 113 -1.30 0.53 21.94
C ALA A 113 -1.34 1.96 22.57
N CYS A 114 -0.64 2.14 23.68
CA CYS A 114 -0.42 3.46 24.28
C CYS A 114 0.85 4.08 23.69
N PHE A 115 0.79 5.34 23.27
CA PHE A 115 1.92 6.03 22.65
C PHE A 115 1.90 7.53 22.93
N GLN A 116 3.04 8.19 22.74
CA GLN A 116 3.14 9.64 22.75
C GLN A 116 3.12 10.20 21.33
N SER A 117 2.30 11.24 21.15
CA SER A 117 2.21 11.99 19.90
C SER A 117 3.56 12.65 19.57
N HIS A 118 4.03 12.45 18.34
CA HIS A 118 5.23 13.14 17.84
C HIS A 118 5.01 14.64 17.55
N LEU A 119 3.77 15.12 17.62
CA LEU A 119 3.42 16.51 17.36
C LEU A 119 3.57 17.39 18.59
N ASP A 120 3.08 16.91 19.75
CA ASP A 120 2.91 17.69 20.98
C ASP A 120 3.25 16.91 22.26
N GLY A 121 3.66 15.64 22.14
CA GLY A 121 4.00 14.79 23.28
C GLY A 121 2.79 14.27 24.07
N SER A 122 1.56 14.57 23.67
CA SER A 122 0.36 14.08 24.35
C SER A 122 0.26 12.55 24.31
N THR A 123 -0.27 11.95 25.39
CA THR A 123 -0.41 10.50 25.49
C THR A 123 -1.75 10.05 24.93
N HIS A 124 -1.72 9.05 24.06
CA HIS A 124 -2.89 8.46 23.41
C HIS A 124 -2.94 6.96 23.64
N LEU A 125 -4.18 6.43 23.73
CA LEU A 125 -4.43 4.99 23.72
C LEU A 125 -5.26 4.64 22.48
N LEU A 126 -4.66 3.88 21.58
CA LEU A 126 -5.34 3.33 20.40
C LEU A 126 -5.78 1.91 20.74
N THR A 127 -7.08 1.73 20.99
CA THR A 127 -7.70 0.42 21.18
C THR A 127 -8.28 -0.09 19.85
N PRO A 128 -8.58 -1.39 19.71
CA PRO A 128 -9.31 -1.91 18.54
C PRO A 128 -10.59 -1.14 18.24
N GLU A 129 -11.40 -0.87 19.25
CA GLU A 129 -12.65 -0.11 19.11
C GLU A 129 -12.40 1.32 18.65
N LYS A 130 -11.38 1.99 19.25
CA LYS A 130 -11.03 3.37 18.89
C LYS A 130 -10.51 3.48 17.46
N THR A 131 -9.74 2.48 17.00
CA THR A 131 -9.26 2.41 15.61
C THR A 131 -10.44 2.31 14.63
N VAL A 132 -11.43 1.49 14.93
CA VAL A 132 -12.64 1.37 14.10
C VAL A 132 -13.43 2.68 14.10
N GLU A 133 -13.68 3.26 15.29
CA GLU A 133 -14.38 4.54 15.44
C GLU A 133 -13.73 5.66 14.61
N ILE A 134 -12.41 5.76 14.65
CA ILE A 134 -11.66 6.76 13.86
C ILE A 134 -11.87 6.52 12.36
N GLN A 135 -11.72 5.30 11.85
CA GLN A 135 -11.87 4.99 10.44
C GLN A 135 -13.31 5.15 9.94
N GLU A 136 -14.31 4.87 10.80
CA GLU A 136 -15.71 5.18 10.51
C GLU A 136 -15.96 6.69 10.44
N ALA A 137 -15.33 7.48 11.31
CA ALA A 137 -15.41 8.94 11.30
C ALA A 137 -14.72 9.54 10.07
N LEU A 138 -13.57 8.97 9.65
CA LEU A 138 -12.90 9.33 8.41
C LEU A 138 -13.74 9.01 7.17
N GLY A 139 -14.58 7.98 7.23
CA GLY A 139 -15.49 7.63 6.15
C GLY A 139 -14.83 6.90 4.99
N SER A 140 -13.74 6.16 5.21
CA SER A 140 -13.09 5.35 4.18
C SER A 140 -13.98 4.20 3.69
N ASP A 141 -13.69 3.68 2.50
CA ASP A 141 -14.38 2.51 1.93
C ASP A 141 -13.88 1.21 2.53
N ILE A 142 -12.58 1.15 2.82
CA ILE A 142 -11.91 -0.01 3.39
C ILE A 142 -11.20 0.43 4.67
N ALA A 143 -11.54 -0.20 5.77
CA ALA A 143 -10.87 -0.05 7.06
C ALA A 143 -9.99 -1.26 7.36
N MET A 144 -8.83 -1.04 7.97
CA MET A 144 -7.96 -2.11 8.45
C MET A 144 -8.20 -2.33 9.96
N MET A 145 -8.23 -3.59 10.39
CA MET A 145 -8.23 -3.91 11.82
C MET A 145 -6.95 -3.40 12.51
N LEU A 146 -7.00 -3.15 13.82
CA LEU A 146 -5.78 -2.91 14.60
C LEU A 146 -5.02 -4.23 14.78
N ASP A 147 -3.72 -4.20 14.49
CA ASP A 147 -2.80 -5.31 14.65
C ASP A 147 -1.57 -4.89 15.44
N GLU A 148 -0.81 -5.86 15.93
CA GLU A 148 0.51 -5.59 16.49
C GLU A 148 1.59 -5.95 15.46
N CYS A 149 2.19 -4.93 14.85
CA CYS A 149 3.38 -5.10 14.03
C CYS A 149 4.61 -5.30 14.91
N ILE A 150 5.37 -6.38 14.66
CA ILE A 150 6.60 -6.73 15.39
C ILE A 150 7.83 -6.64 14.49
N ALA A 151 9.01 -6.53 15.09
CA ALA A 151 10.28 -6.55 14.35
C ALA A 151 10.49 -7.92 13.68
N HIS A 152 11.18 -7.94 12.53
CA HIS A 152 11.42 -9.18 11.78
C HIS A 152 12.26 -10.20 12.54
N ASP A 153 13.12 -9.74 13.47
CA ASP A 153 14.00 -10.54 14.33
C ASP A 153 13.39 -10.85 15.72
N ALA A 154 12.09 -10.59 15.91
CA ALA A 154 11.39 -10.89 17.14
C ALA A 154 11.50 -12.39 17.48
N THR A 155 11.67 -12.70 18.77
CA THR A 155 11.71 -14.10 19.23
C THR A 155 10.39 -14.80 18.94
N ARG A 156 10.45 -16.15 18.81
CA ARG A 156 9.25 -16.95 18.51
C ARG A 156 8.16 -16.79 19.59
N ASP A 157 8.55 -16.77 20.86
CA ASP A 157 7.61 -16.64 21.98
C ASP A 157 6.89 -15.28 21.96
N TYR A 158 7.63 -14.21 21.64
CA TYR A 158 7.02 -12.89 21.47
C TYR A 158 6.11 -12.83 20.24
N ALA A 159 6.55 -13.41 19.11
CA ALA A 159 5.74 -13.48 17.90
C ALA A 159 4.44 -14.26 18.13
N GLN A 160 4.47 -15.35 18.88
CA GLN A 160 3.29 -16.10 19.27
C GLN A 160 2.34 -15.24 20.12
N THR A 161 2.84 -14.64 21.20
CA THR A 161 2.04 -13.76 22.08
C THR A 161 1.41 -12.60 21.33
N SER A 162 2.17 -11.98 20.41
CA SER A 162 1.71 -10.90 19.56
C SER A 162 0.63 -11.36 18.56
N THR A 163 0.81 -12.52 17.95
CA THR A 163 -0.18 -13.11 17.04
C THR A 163 -1.49 -13.40 17.75
N GLU A 164 -1.46 -14.01 18.93
CA GLU A 164 -2.65 -14.27 19.75
C GLU A 164 -3.35 -12.98 20.17
N ARG A 165 -2.61 -11.91 20.53
CA ARG A 165 -3.16 -10.61 20.82
C ARG A 165 -3.83 -9.99 19.59
N THR A 166 -3.17 -10.07 18.44
CA THR A 166 -3.72 -9.60 17.16
C THR A 166 -5.04 -10.29 16.84
N LEU A 167 -5.19 -11.59 17.10
CA LEU A 167 -6.44 -12.33 16.90
C LEU A 167 -7.56 -11.83 17.84
N ARG A 168 -7.26 -11.60 19.12
CA ARG A 168 -8.26 -11.01 20.04
C ARG A 168 -8.64 -9.59 19.65
N TRP A 169 -7.70 -8.79 19.15
CA TRP A 169 -7.99 -7.45 18.63
C TRP A 169 -8.84 -7.50 17.35
N ALA A 170 -8.65 -8.51 16.51
CA ALA A 170 -9.46 -8.75 15.32
C ALA A 170 -10.94 -8.92 15.67
N GLU A 171 -11.25 -9.79 16.65
CA GLU A 171 -12.62 -9.99 17.15
C GLU A 171 -13.24 -8.70 17.70
N ARG A 172 -12.45 -7.93 18.45
CA ARG A 172 -12.88 -6.64 19.01
C ARG A 172 -13.15 -5.60 17.90
N CYS A 173 -12.30 -5.51 16.88
CA CYS A 173 -12.52 -4.64 15.72
C CYS A 173 -13.82 -4.98 14.99
N LEU A 174 -14.05 -6.26 14.69
CA LEU A 174 -15.28 -6.70 14.03
C LEU A 174 -16.52 -6.41 14.88
N SER A 175 -16.44 -6.63 16.18
CA SER A 175 -17.55 -6.35 17.12
C SER A 175 -17.86 -4.85 17.23
N ALA A 176 -16.85 -3.98 17.06
CA ALA A 176 -17.00 -2.53 17.12
C ALA A 176 -17.53 -1.91 15.83
N LYS A 177 -17.41 -2.62 14.69
CA LYS A 177 -17.81 -2.13 13.36
C LYS A 177 -19.32 -1.91 13.29
N LYS A 178 -19.75 -0.70 12.92
CA LYS A 178 -21.16 -0.30 12.78
C LYS A 178 -21.56 -0.04 11.32
N ARG A 179 -20.62 0.55 10.53
CA ARG A 179 -20.89 0.89 9.14
C ARG A 179 -20.94 -0.35 8.26
N LYS A 180 -22.07 -0.57 7.58
CA LYS A 180 -22.29 -1.72 6.68
C LYS A 180 -21.72 -1.50 5.28
N ASP A 181 -21.56 -0.26 4.87
CA ASP A 181 -21.03 0.16 3.57
C ASP A 181 -19.50 0.26 3.54
N GLN A 182 -18.84 0.15 4.70
CA GLN A 182 -17.39 0.10 4.84
C GLN A 182 -16.93 -1.35 4.93
N LEU A 183 -16.00 -1.75 4.09
CA LEU A 183 -15.32 -3.05 4.16
C LEU A 183 -14.31 -3.05 5.31
N MET A 184 -14.07 -4.21 5.92
CA MET A 184 -13.01 -4.38 6.92
C MET A 184 -12.09 -5.52 6.53
N PHE A 185 -10.79 -5.24 6.46
CA PHE A 185 -9.77 -6.22 6.16
C PHE A 185 -9.05 -6.69 7.42
N GLY A 186 -8.87 -8.01 7.53
CA GLY A 186 -8.03 -8.64 8.53
C GLY A 186 -6.54 -8.51 8.18
N ILE A 187 -5.67 -8.43 9.19
CA ILE A 187 -4.22 -8.38 8.98
C ILE A 187 -3.59 -9.64 9.55
N ILE A 188 -3.01 -10.46 8.66
CA ILE A 188 -2.31 -11.68 9.05
C ILE A 188 -0.93 -11.32 9.58
N GLN A 189 -0.68 -11.68 10.83
CA GLN A 189 0.60 -11.55 11.52
C GLN A 189 1.20 -12.94 11.81
N GLY A 190 2.33 -13.03 12.50
CA GLY A 190 3.05 -14.27 12.83
C GLY A 190 4.57 -14.14 12.69
N GLY A 191 5.06 -12.90 12.48
CA GLY A 191 6.48 -12.62 12.25
C GLY A 191 7.01 -13.40 11.03
N MET A 192 8.21 -13.95 11.16
CA MET A 192 8.83 -14.79 10.12
C MET A 192 8.52 -16.28 10.28
N TYR A 193 7.61 -16.64 11.19
CA TYR A 193 7.30 -18.03 11.55
C TYR A 193 6.07 -18.53 10.76
N LYS A 194 6.30 -19.47 9.84
CA LYS A 194 5.25 -20.00 8.95
C LYS A 194 4.10 -20.68 9.70
N ASP A 195 4.41 -21.40 10.76
CA ASP A 195 3.41 -22.05 11.62
C ASP A 195 2.48 -21.04 12.32
N LEU A 196 3.03 -19.91 12.82
CA LEU A 196 2.23 -18.85 13.43
C LEU A 196 1.38 -18.12 12.38
N ARG A 197 1.91 -17.91 11.18
CA ARG A 197 1.13 -17.33 10.07
C ARG A 197 -0.02 -18.22 9.65
N GLN A 198 0.22 -19.53 9.58
CA GLN A 198 -0.85 -20.50 9.28
C GLN A 198 -1.94 -20.46 10.36
N GLN A 199 -1.59 -20.51 11.64
CA GLN A 199 -2.55 -20.36 12.73
C GLN A 199 -3.35 -19.06 12.66
N CYS A 200 -2.68 -17.95 12.34
CA CYS A 200 -3.33 -16.66 12.18
C CYS A 200 -4.33 -16.67 11.00
N VAL A 201 -3.96 -17.24 9.85
CA VAL A 201 -4.86 -17.37 8.69
C VAL A 201 -6.08 -18.24 9.03
N GLU A 202 -5.86 -19.43 9.61
CA GLU A 202 -6.94 -20.35 9.97
C GLU A 202 -7.97 -19.71 10.91
N ALA A 203 -7.48 -18.97 11.94
CA ALA A 203 -8.36 -18.25 12.84
C ALA A 203 -9.11 -17.11 12.15
N MET A 204 -8.41 -16.23 11.43
CA MET A 204 -9.03 -15.05 10.81
C MET A 204 -9.97 -15.39 9.66
N ALA A 205 -9.71 -16.44 8.89
CA ALA A 205 -10.56 -16.85 7.77
C ALA A 205 -12.00 -17.17 8.20
N SER A 206 -12.20 -17.58 9.47
CA SER A 206 -13.52 -17.88 10.03
C SER A 206 -14.25 -16.68 10.64
N MET A 207 -13.59 -15.52 10.79
CA MET A 207 -14.14 -14.36 11.51
C MET A 207 -15.08 -13.49 10.65
N GLY A 208 -15.01 -13.57 9.32
CA GLY A 208 -15.91 -12.83 8.43
C GLY A 208 -15.39 -11.46 7.97
N PHE A 209 -14.08 -11.31 7.82
CA PHE A 209 -13.48 -10.16 7.16
C PHE A 209 -13.81 -10.11 5.66
N ASP A 210 -13.89 -8.92 5.09
CA ASP A 210 -14.18 -8.70 3.67
C ASP A 210 -12.95 -8.90 2.76
N GLY A 211 -11.74 -8.91 3.33
CA GLY A 211 -10.46 -9.15 2.66
C GLY A 211 -9.36 -9.38 3.66
N PHE A 212 -8.17 -9.74 3.18
CA PHE A 212 -7.01 -10.03 4.03
C PHE A 212 -5.76 -9.29 3.57
N ALA A 213 -5.07 -8.69 4.52
CA ALA A 213 -3.74 -8.14 4.33
C ALA A 213 -2.68 -9.05 5.00
N VAL A 214 -1.49 -9.07 4.42
CA VAL A 214 -0.32 -9.68 5.03
C VAL A 214 0.56 -8.57 5.57
N GLY A 215 0.61 -8.47 6.90
CA GLY A 215 1.39 -7.49 7.64
C GLY A 215 2.73 -8.04 8.14
N GLY A 216 3.57 -7.15 8.71
CA GLY A 216 4.86 -7.52 9.31
C GLY A 216 5.90 -8.00 8.30
N LEU A 217 5.75 -7.65 7.01
CA LEU A 217 6.72 -7.84 5.95
C LEU A 217 7.16 -6.47 5.39
N GLY A 218 8.35 -6.40 4.79
CA GLY A 218 8.93 -5.11 4.35
C GLY A 218 9.46 -4.25 5.49
N VAL A 219 9.77 -4.85 6.65
CA VAL A 219 10.24 -4.19 7.87
C VAL A 219 11.74 -4.41 8.16
N GLY A 220 12.50 -4.92 7.18
CA GLY A 220 13.96 -5.09 7.26
C GLY A 220 14.47 -6.53 7.06
N GLU A 221 13.61 -7.49 6.80
CA GLU A 221 13.92 -8.93 6.69
C GLU A 221 14.68 -9.34 5.42
N GLY A 222 14.82 -8.45 4.46
CA GLY A 222 15.41 -8.76 3.17
C GLY A 222 14.42 -9.42 2.18
N ALA A 223 14.73 -9.32 0.87
CA ALA A 223 13.80 -9.69 -0.20
C ALA A 223 13.47 -11.20 -0.23
N GLU A 224 14.44 -12.06 0.03
CA GLU A 224 14.25 -13.52 -0.01
C GLU A 224 13.22 -13.97 1.03
N LEU A 225 13.38 -13.51 2.28
CA LEU A 225 12.50 -13.87 3.38
C LEU A 225 11.11 -13.26 3.19
N LEU A 226 11.03 -12.00 2.73
CA LEU A 226 9.77 -11.34 2.35
C LEU A 226 8.99 -12.21 1.35
N HIS A 227 9.62 -12.63 0.27
CA HIS A 227 8.95 -13.43 -0.77
C HIS A 227 8.59 -14.84 -0.27
N SER A 228 9.49 -15.51 0.46
CA SER A 228 9.23 -16.86 0.98
C SER A 228 8.05 -16.88 1.96
N VAL A 229 8.03 -15.95 2.92
CA VAL A 229 6.97 -15.86 3.93
C VAL A 229 5.68 -15.31 3.32
N GLY A 230 5.77 -14.30 2.46
CA GLY A 230 4.62 -13.72 1.76
C GLY A 230 3.90 -14.74 0.88
N SER A 231 4.64 -15.46 0.02
CA SER A 231 4.08 -16.49 -0.88
C SER A 231 3.48 -17.66 -0.10
N PHE A 232 4.09 -18.07 1.01
CA PHE A 232 3.53 -19.07 1.90
C PHE A 232 2.19 -18.59 2.48
N THR A 233 2.17 -17.38 3.04
CA THR A 233 1.00 -16.83 3.73
C THR A 233 -0.17 -16.62 2.77
N VAL A 234 0.04 -15.98 1.61
CA VAL A 234 -1.02 -15.71 0.64
C VAL A 234 -1.61 -17.01 0.07
N GLY A 235 -0.79 -18.06 -0.02
CA GLY A 235 -1.25 -19.38 -0.47
C GLY A 235 -2.20 -20.10 0.45
N LEU A 236 -2.37 -19.62 1.69
CA LEU A 236 -3.31 -20.14 2.67
C LEU A 236 -4.61 -19.31 2.75
N LEU A 237 -4.63 -18.10 2.17
CA LEU A 237 -5.78 -17.21 2.24
C LEU A 237 -6.94 -17.70 1.37
N PRO A 238 -8.21 -17.43 1.77
CA PRO A 238 -9.37 -17.80 0.98
C PRO A 238 -9.40 -17.09 -0.39
N ASP A 239 -9.56 -17.84 -1.47
CA ASP A 239 -9.57 -17.34 -2.86
C ASP A 239 -10.63 -16.26 -3.15
N GLY A 240 -11.78 -16.33 -2.49
CA GLY A 240 -12.93 -15.44 -2.75
C GLY A 240 -12.81 -14.02 -2.21
N GLN A 241 -11.66 -13.64 -1.65
CA GLN A 241 -11.41 -12.35 -1.02
C GLN A 241 -10.14 -11.69 -1.58
N PRO A 242 -10.04 -10.35 -1.56
CA PRO A 242 -8.84 -9.66 -2.02
C PRO A 242 -7.67 -9.87 -1.03
N HIS A 243 -6.47 -10.00 -1.57
CA HIS A 243 -5.22 -10.19 -0.84
C HIS A 243 -4.33 -8.97 -0.97
N TYR A 244 -4.02 -8.33 0.14
CA TYR A 244 -3.25 -7.10 0.18
C TYR A 244 -1.87 -7.34 0.83
N LEU A 245 -0.79 -7.02 0.12
CA LEU A 245 0.58 -7.02 0.67
C LEU A 245 0.95 -5.60 1.08
N MET A 246 1.04 -5.36 2.39
CA MET A 246 1.22 -4.03 2.96
C MET A 246 2.66 -3.53 2.81
N GLY A 247 2.82 -2.27 2.40
CA GLY A 247 4.09 -1.54 2.43
C GLY A 247 5.14 -1.96 1.40
N VAL A 248 4.83 -2.88 0.50
CA VAL A 248 5.74 -3.38 -0.53
C VAL A 248 5.59 -2.59 -1.82
N GLY A 249 6.69 -1.98 -2.29
CA GLY A 249 6.63 -1.04 -3.40
C GLY A 249 7.81 -1.04 -4.37
N ARG A 250 8.77 -1.93 -4.27
CA ARG A 250 9.74 -2.09 -5.36
C ARG A 250 9.05 -2.82 -6.51
N PRO A 251 9.21 -2.35 -7.78
CA PRO A 251 8.54 -2.97 -8.91
C PRO A 251 8.81 -4.48 -9.03
N GLU A 252 10.04 -4.90 -8.78
CA GLU A 252 10.47 -6.29 -8.78
C GLU A 252 9.78 -7.15 -7.71
N ASP A 253 9.59 -6.59 -6.50
CA ASP A 253 8.89 -7.27 -5.41
C ASP A 253 7.38 -7.36 -5.68
N ILE A 254 6.80 -6.32 -6.27
CA ILE A 254 5.39 -6.31 -6.69
C ILE A 254 5.13 -7.39 -7.74
N LEU A 255 5.97 -7.52 -8.78
CA LEU A 255 5.79 -8.54 -9.83
C LEU A 255 5.81 -9.96 -9.24
N LYS A 256 6.77 -10.24 -8.35
CA LYS A 256 6.85 -11.54 -7.66
C LYS A 256 5.62 -11.78 -6.78
N ALA A 257 5.15 -10.76 -6.07
CA ALA A 257 4.00 -10.85 -5.19
C ALA A 257 2.69 -11.04 -5.99
N VAL A 258 2.51 -10.37 -7.13
CA VAL A 258 1.39 -10.63 -8.06
C VAL A 258 1.40 -12.10 -8.49
N GLY A 259 2.57 -12.63 -8.88
CA GLY A 259 2.73 -14.04 -9.22
C GLY A 259 2.39 -15.01 -8.09
N ALA A 260 2.60 -14.59 -6.84
CA ALA A 260 2.23 -15.35 -5.66
C ALA A 260 0.73 -15.30 -5.31
N GLY A 261 -0.06 -14.36 -5.89
CA GLY A 261 -1.51 -14.24 -5.71
C GLY A 261 -1.96 -13.04 -4.87
N PHE A 262 -1.13 -12.00 -4.74
CA PHE A 262 -1.54 -10.73 -4.14
C PHE A 262 -2.23 -9.82 -5.15
N ASP A 263 -3.24 -9.08 -4.68
CA ASP A 263 -4.12 -8.22 -5.47
C ASP A 263 -3.87 -6.73 -5.27
N MET A 264 -3.43 -6.31 -4.06
CA MET A 264 -3.34 -4.90 -3.67
C MET A 264 -1.98 -4.61 -3.05
N PHE A 265 -1.47 -3.41 -3.33
CA PHE A 265 -0.16 -2.94 -2.86
C PHE A 265 -0.21 -1.47 -2.50
N ASP A 266 0.56 -1.05 -1.51
CA ASP A 266 0.84 0.34 -1.21
C ASP A 266 2.32 0.53 -0.92
N CYS A 267 2.83 1.70 -1.20
CA CYS A 267 4.12 2.13 -0.69
C CYS A 267 4.34 3.63 -0.91
N VAL A 268 5.15 4.24 -0.06
CA VAL A 268 5.62 5.63 -0.23
C VAL A 268 6.73 5.78 -1.29
N ILE A 269 7.31 4.66 -1.76
CA ILE A 269 8.45 4.64 -2.70
C ILE A 269 8.22 5.52 -3.93
N PRO A 270 7.10 5.44 -4.66
CA PRO A 270 6.93 6.25 -5.87
C PRO A 270 7.12 7.73 -5.63
N THR A 271 6.40 8.30 -4.67
CA THR A 271 6.45 9.73 -4.36
C THR A 271 7.67 10.15 -3.54
N ARG A 272 8.17 9.28 -2.64
CA ARG A 272 9.39 9.54 -1.87
C ARG A 272 10.61 9.58 -2.78
N ASN A 273 10.77 8.59 -3.65
CA ASN A 273 11.88 8.51 -4.59
C ASN A 273 11.83 9.66 -5.62
N ALA A 274 10.65 10.02 -6.11
CA ALA A 274 10.46 11.16 -6.98
C ALA A 274 11.00 12.46 -6.38
N ARG A 275 10.63 12.76 -5.12
CA ARG A 275 11.13 13.94 -4.40
C ARG A 275 12.62 13.85 -4.10
N ASN A 276 13.19 12.65 -4.08
CA ASN A 276 14.63 12.41 -3.96
C ASN A 276 15.35 12.31 -5.32
N GLY A 277 14.65 12.61 -6.43
CA GLY A 277 15.23 12.64 -7.77
C GLY A 277 15.47 11.27 -8.41
N THR A 278 14.84 10.20 -7.90
CA THR A 278 14.87 8.86 -8.50
C THR A 278 13.56 8.60 -9.24
N LEU A 279 13.67 8.26 -10.52
CA LEU A 279 12.55 8.03 -11.43
C LEU A 279 12.58 6.57 -11.91
N PHE A 280 11.39 5.97 -12.02
CA PHE A 280 11.21 4.60 -12.48
C PHE A 280 10.85 4.56 -13.95
N THR A 281 11.47 3.67 -14.70
CA THR A 281 11.12 3.37 -16.09
C THR A 281 11.06 1.85 -16.28
N PHE A 282 10.43 1.38 -17.36
CA PHE A 282 10.46 -0.04 -17.69
C PHE A 282 11.85 -0.53 -18.13
N GLN A 283 12.80 0.37 -18.22
CA GLN A 283 14.20 0.10 -18.54
C GLN A 283 15.12 0.23 -17.33
N GLY A 284 14.57 0.40 -16.10
CA GLY A 284 15.33 0.55 -14.87
C GLY A 284 15.15 1.93 -14.21
N LYS A 285 15.95 2.19 -13.19
CA LYS A 285 15.90 3.44 -12.39
C LYS A 285 16.81 4.51 -12.99
N LEU A 286 16.34 5.76 -12.98
CA LEU A 286 17.07 6.93 -13.44
C LEU A 286 17.20 7.92 -12.28
N SER A 287 18.43 8.37 -11.98
CA SER A 287 18.66 9.47 -11.04
C SER A 287 18.82 10.78 -11.79
N ILE A 288 17.79 11.65 -11.70
CA ILE A 288 17.80 12.94 -12.43
C ILE A 288 18.93 13.88 -11.99
N LYS A 289 19.61 13.59 -10.89
CA LYS A 289 20.74 14.36 -10.35
C LYS A 289 22.00 14.26 -11.21
N ARG A 290 22.13 13.19 -12.01
CA ARG A 290 23.35 12.90 -12.78
C ARG A 290 23.71 14.07 -13.69
N ALA A 291 25.01 14.40 -13.77
CA ALA A 291 25.53 15.53 -14.55
C ALA A 291 25.27 15.36 -16.06
N GLU A 292 25.22 14.12 -16.55
CA GLU A 292 24.96 13.78 -17.95
C GLU A 292 23.60 14.30 -18.45
N PHE A 293 22.63 14.47 -17.55
CA PHE A 293 21.30 14.99 -17.91
C PHE A 293 21.23 16.51 -17.99
N ALA A 294 22.31 17.25 -17.68
CA ALA A 294 22.31 18.71 -17.71
C ALA A 294 21.97 19.30 -19.10
N ARG A 295 22.23 18.54 -20.18
CA ARG A 295 21.97 18.95 -21.55
C ARG A 295 21.17 17.90 -22.33
N ASP A 296 20.53 16.95 -21.65
CA ASP A 296 19.76 15.87 -22.30
C ASP A 296 18.34 16.38 -22.66
N PRO A 297 18.02 16.55 -23.95
CA PRO A 297 16.71 17.04 -24.40
C PRO A 297 15.62 15.94 -24.36
N ARG A 298 15.99 14.67 -24.13
CA ARG A 298 15.04 13.54 -24.10
C ARG A 298 14.15 13.59 -22.87
N PRO A 299 12.93 13.00 -22.93
CA PRO A 299 12.10 12.78 -21.75
C PRO A 299 12.73 11.76 -20.80
N VAL A 300 12.12 11.58 -19.62
CA VAL A 300 12.55 10.53 -18.67
C VAL A 300 12.52 9.16 -19.33
N ASP A 301 11.44 8.86 -20.04
CA ASP A 301 11.24 7.62 -20.80
C ASP A 301 10.51 7.94 -22.11
N GLU A 302 11.10 7.60 -23.24
CA GLU A 302 10.58 7.89 -24.59
C GLU A 302 9.30 7.09 -24.90
N THR A 303 9.06 5.99 -24.19
CA THR A 303 7.87 5.14 -24.33
C THR A 303 6.75 5.49 -23.35
N CYS A 304 6.99 6.45 -22.45
CA CYS A 304 6.06 6.83 -21.40
C CYS A 304 5.06 7.88 -21.89
N GLY A 305 3.76 7.60 -21.76
CA GLY A 305 2.69 8.52 -22.14
C GLY A 305 2.28 9.53 -21.07
N CYS A 306 3.03 9.68 -19.96
CA CYS A 306 2.64 10.62 -18.92
C CYS A 306 2.87 12.09 -19.34
N TYR A 307 2.13 13.02 -18.71
CA TYR A 307 2.27 14.45 -18.95
C TYR A 307 3.71 14.95 -18.78
N CYS A 308 4.45 14.43 -17.80
CA CYS A 308 5.84 14.80 -17.57
C CYS A 308 6.73 14.47 -18.77
N CYS A 309 6.66 13.22 -19.27
CA CYS A 309 7.47 12.78 -20.42
C CYS A 309 7.04 13.44 -21.74
N GLY A 310 5.75 13.73 -21.90
CA GLY A 310 5.24 14.39 -23.10
C GLY A 310 5.64 15.86 -23.25
N ASN A 311 6.04 16.52 -22.15
CA ASN A 311 6.22 17.99 -22.16
C ASN A 311 7.59 18.45 -21.67
N PHE A 312 8.36 17.62 -20.93
CA PHE A 312 9.58 18.08 -20.27
C PHE A 312 10.77 17.16 -20.52
N SER A 313 11.93 17.79 -20.74
CA SER A 313 13.21 17.08 -20.90
C SER A 313 13.86 16.73 -19.57
N ARG A 314 14.78 15.75 -19.59
CA ARG A 314 15.66 15.43 -18.44
C ARG A 314 16.45 16.66 -18.01
N ALA A 315 16.93 17.47 -18.95
CA ALA A 315 17.65 18.71 -18.64
C ALA A 315 16.83 19.68 -17.81
N TYR A 316 15.55 19.87 -18.17
CA TYR A 316 14.65 20.76 -17.43
C TYR A 316 14.30 20.19 -16.04
N LEU A 317 13.95 18.90 -15.96
CA LEU A 317 13.66 18.24 -14.69
C LEU A 317 14.86 18.27 -13.73
N ARG A 318 16.08 18.04 -14.28
CA ARG A 318 17.31 18.19 -13.50
C ARG A 318 17.51 19.61 -13.00
N HIS A 319 17.31 20.62 -13.87
CA HIS A 319 17.40 22.01 -13.48
C HIS A 319 16.45 22.33 -12.31
N LEU A 320 15.17 21.99 -12.44
CA LEU A 320 14.18 22.19 -11.36
C LEU A 320 14.59 21.49 -10.06
N TYR A 321 15.07 20.24 -10.16
CA TYR A 321 15.50 19.47 -9.00
C TYR A 321 16.70 20.14 -8.31
N MET A 322 17.71 20.55 -9.06
CA MET A 322 18.92 21.20 -8.51
C MET A 322 18.64 22.59 -7.97
N ALA A 323 17.65 23.29 -8.51
CA ALA A 323 17.17 24.59 -8.04
C ALA A 323 16.27 24.47 -6.77
N GLY A 324 15.84 23.25 -6.40
CA GLY A 324 14.93 23.05 -5.27
C GLY A 324 13.48 23.45 -5.55
N GLU A 325 13.10 23.57 -6.82
CA GLU A 325 11.76 23.97 -7.22
C GLU A 325 10.70 22.89 -6.90
N ILE A 326 9.57 23.32 -6.33
CA ILE A 326 8.45 22.43 -5.96
C ILE A 326 7.94 21.66 -7.17
N LEU A 327 7.95 22.26 -8.36
CA LEU A 327 7.51 21.63 -9.60
C LEU A 327 8.32 20.38 -9.94
N ALA A 328 9.60 20.28 -9.54
CA ALA A 328 10.39 19.05 -9.68
C ALA A 328 9.72 17.88 -8.94
N SER A 329 9.31 18.10 -7.69
CA SER A 329 8.64 17.07 -6.88
C SER A 329 7.30 16.67 -7.49
N GLN A 330 6.56 17.61 -8.06
CA GLN A 330 5.26 17.37 -8.69
C GLN A 330 5.40 16.53 -9.97
N LEU A 331 6.24 16.98 -10.92
CA LEU A 331 6.45 16.31 -12.21
C LEU A 331 7.06 14.89 -12.02
N ASN A 332 8.05 14.78 -11.14
CA ASN A 332 8.67 13.50 -10.82
C ASN A 332 7.69 12.53 -10.16
N SER A 333 6.84 13.02 -9.23
CA SER A 333 5.81 12.17 -8.58
C SER A 333 4.76 11.72 -9.58
N LEU A 334 4.31 12.61 -10.46
CA LEU A 334 3.39 12.29 -11.54
C LEU A 334 3.95 11.17 -12.45
N HIS A 335 5.21 11.30 -12.89
CA HIS A 335 5.87 10.28 -13.70
C HIS A 335 5.96 8.92 -12.98
N ASN A 336 6.43 8.91 -11.73
CA ASN A 336 6.57 7.67 -10.97
C ASN A 336 5.21 6.99 -10.71
N LEU A 337 4.17 7.75 -10.36
CA LEU A 337 2.83 7.18 -10.15
C LEU A 337 2.25 6.63 -11.46
N TYR A 338 2.43 7.34 -12.58
CA TYR A 338 2.05 6.82 -13.90
C TYR A 338 2.73 5.47 -14.19
N PHE A 339 4.04 5.37 -13.91
CA PHE A 339 4.76 4.10 -14.06
C PHE A 339 4.12 2.98 -13.24
N TYR A 340 3.79 3.22 -11.96
CA TYR A 340 3.19 2.19 -11.10
C TYR A 340 1.79 1.79 -11.56
N HIS A 341 0.96 2.73 -11.97
CA HIS A 341 -0.36 2.40 -12.52
C HIS A 341 -0.25 1.63 -13.83
N ARG A 342 0.67 2.02 -14.71
CA ARG A 342 0.93 1.31 -15.95
C ARG A 342 1.51 -0.10 -15.72
N LEU A 343 2.32 -0.28 -14.68
CA LEU A 343 2.80 -1.60 -14.26
C LEU A 343 1.62 -2.51 -13.88
N MET A 344 0.67 -2.00 -13.09
CA MET A 344 -0.54 -2.76 -12.72
C MET A 344 -1.41 -3.10 -13.93
N GLU A 345 -1.60 -2.17 -14.84
CA GLU A 345 -2.33 -2.43 -16.09
C GLU A 345 -1.68 -3.55 -16.90
N ARG A 346 -0.36 -3.48 -17.11
CA ARG A 346 0.39 -4.54 -17.81
C ARG A 346 0.32 -5.89 -17.10
N CYS A 347 0.30 -5.91 -15.76
CA CYS A 347 0.05 -7.15 -15.01
C CYS A 347 -1.33 -7.72 -15.37
N ARG A 348 -2.40 -6.91 -15.34
CA ARG A 348 -3.76 -7.35 -15.67
C ARG A 348 -3.85 -7.85 -17.12
N GLU A 349 -3.30 -7.10 -18.08
CA GLU A 349 -3.22 -7.49 -19.49
C GLU A 349 -2.53 -8.86 -19.64
N ALA A 350 -1.33 -9.03 -19.05
CA ALA A 350 -0.56 -10.27 -19.14
C ALA A 350 -1.26 -11.47 -18.48
N ILE A 351 -1.96 -11.27 -17.36
CA ILE A 351 -2.77 -12.31 -16.71
C ILE A 351 -3.96 -12.71 -17.60
N GLN A 352 -4.67 -11.74 -18.16
CA GLN A 352 -5.82 -12.01 -19.04
C GLN A 352 -5.42 -12.76 -20.31
N GLU A 353 -4.22 -12.51 -20.82
CA GLU A 353 -3.66 -13.19 -22.00
C GLU A 353 -2.97 -14.52 -21.64
N GLY A 354 -2.91 -14.92 -20.36
CA GLY A 354 -2.29 -16.17 -19.90
C GLY A 354 -0.77 -16.24 -20.10
N ARG A 355 -0.09 -15.08 -20.11
CA ARG A 355 1.37 -14.96 -20.34
C ARG A 355 2.11 -14.27 -19.20
N PHE A 356 1.48 -14.12 -18.02
CA PHE A 356 2.04 -13.34 -16.92
C PHE A 356 3.43 -13.84 -16.49
N ASP A 357 3.62 -15.15 -16.34
CA ASP A 357 4.90 -15.74 -15.90
C ASP A 357 6.06 -15.33 -16.81
N ALA A 358 5.92 -15.56 -18.12
CA ALA A 358 6.95 -15.23 -19.11
C ALA A 358 7.22 -13.72 -19.19
N TRP A 359 6.16 -12.91 -19.12
CA TRP A 359 6.26 -11.45 -19.14
C TRP A 359 6.96 -10.90 -17.89
N ALA A 360 6.59 -11.39 -16.70
CA ALA A 360 7.17 -10.96 -15.43
C ALA A 360 8.66 -11.33 -15.34
N LEU A 361 9.03 -12.55 -15.75
CA LEU A 361 10.44 -12.98 -15.82
C LEU A 361 11.27 -12.05 -16.71
N LYS A 362 10.77 -11.72 -17.92
CA LYS A 362 11.44 -10.78 -18.82
C LYS A 362 11.62 -9.40 -18.19
N ALA A 363 10.57 -8.86 -17.58
CA ALA A 363 10.60 -7.55 -16.92
C ALA A 363 11.61 -7.52 -15.75
N LEU A 364 11.71 -8.61 -14.99
CA LEU A 364 12.69 -8.76 -13.90
C LEU A 364 14.12 -8.82 -14.41
N CYS A 365 14.41 -9.57 -15.48
CA CYS A 365 15.75 -9.65 -16.10
C CYS A 365 16.20 -8.28 -16.64
N GLU A 366 15.32 -7.58 -17.37
CA GLU A 366 15.63 -6.26 -17.94
C GLU A 366 15.93 -5.19 -16.85
N ALA A 367 15.36 -5.33 -15.66
CA ALA A 367 15.63 -4.45 -14.53
C ALA A 367 17.00 -4.73 -13.87
N THR A 368 17.41 -6.01 -13.79
CA THR A 368 18.64 -6.45 -13.10
C THR A 368 19.89 -6.15 -13.92
N ASP A 369 19.86 -6.35 -15.25
CA ASP A 369 21.01 -6.12 -16.14
C ASP A 369 21.50 -4.66 -16.18
N LYS A 370 20.73 -3.72 -15.66
CA LYS A 370 21.04 -2.28 -15.67
C LYS A 370 21.38 -1.69 -14.29
N GLU A 371 21.15 -2.42 -13.21
CA GLU A 371 21.70 -2.03 -11.88
C GLU A 371 23.19 -2.32 -11.78
N GLU A 372 23.73 -3.21 -12.63
CA GLU A 372 25.16 -3.57 -12.69
C GLU A 372 26.01 -2.69 -13.64
N ARG A 373 25.38 -1.75 -14.36
CA ARG A 373 26.06 -0.78 -15.24
C ARG A 373 25.88 0.64 -14.72
#